data_9da27b715e6ba0ac02e18a70ba650d2a
#
_entry.id   9da27b715e6ba0ac02e18a70ba650d2a
#
_cell.length_a   1.000
_cell.length_b   1.000
_cell.length_c   1.000
_cell.angle_alpha   90.00
_cell.angle_beta   90.00
_cell.angle_gamma   90.00
#
_symmetry.space_group_name_H-M   'P 1'
#
loop_
_entity.id
_entity.type
_entity.pdbx_description
1 polymer ?
#
loop_
_entity_poly.entity_id
_entity_poly.type
_entity_poly.pdbx_seq_one_letter_code
_entity_poly.pdbx_strand_id
1 'polypeptide(L)'
;GRGLPAWSEKVVSNELHRIGAPGLPTGVGMSLAAPTILEHGSDDLKTRFLRSTLTGEFSWCQLFSEPGAGSDLAGLSAKAVRDGDEWIINGQKVWNTSAHHADYGILLARTDSSAAKHHGITYFVMPMKQDGVLVRPLKQMNYHSSFNEVFMTDARIPAENIVGDANAGWTVALATLAHERRFGNIVSRPKVVTGGRAVQEALHEYTDYMETYKWYPQRAGRVDLLVPQLTEQELNEDPIH
;
A
#
# COMPACT_ATOMS: atom_id res chain seq x y z
N GLY A 1 5.20 -16.02 -15.12
CA GLY A 1 5.91 -16.97 -14.36
C GLY A 1 6.17 -18.31 -15.04
N ARG A 2 6.75 -19.24 -14.30
CA ARG A 2 7.06 -20.59 -14.79
C ARG A 2 5.89 -21.57 -14.67
N GLY A 3 4.71 -21.13 -14.25
CA GLY A 3 3.53 -21.98 -14.05
C GLY A 3 3.72 -23.07 -12.99
N LEU A 4 4.61 -22.85 -12.02
CA LEU A 4 4.86 -23.79 -10.94
C LEU A 4 3.68 -23.84 -9.97
N PRO A 5 3.43 -25.00 -9.32
CA PRO A 5 2.39 -25.11 -8.28
C PRO A 5 2.64 -24.11 -7.14
N ALA A 6 1.56 -23.66 -6.49
CA ALA A 6 1.64 -22.64 -5.42
C ALA A 6 2.55 -23.06 -4.23
N TRP A 7 2.67 -24.37 -3.93
CA TRP A 7 3.58 -24.85 -2.87
C TRP A 7 5.07 -24.56 -3.16
N SER A 8 5.43 -24.34 -4.43
CA SER A 8 6.82 -24.05 -4.84
C SER A 8 7.31 -22.72 -4.25
N GLU A 9 6.43 -21.74 -4.04
CA GLU A 9 6.74 -20.47 -3.38
C GLU A 9 7.27 -20.72 -1.97
N LYS A 10 6.60 -21.58 -1.20
CA LYS A 10 7.02 -21.92 0.15
C LYS A 10 8.39 -22.60 0.19
N VAL A 11 8.67 -23.49 -0.76
CA VAL A 11 9.98 -24.15 -0.87
C VAL A 11 11.08 -23.14 -1.17
N VAL A 12 10.86 -22.25 -2.14
CA VAL A 12 11.81 -21.19 -2.48
C VAL A 12 12.02 -20.23 -1.30
N SER A 13 10.96 -19.80 -0.66
CA SER A 13 11.02 -18.90 0.49
C SER A 13 11.79 -19.53 1.66
N ASN A 14 11.54 -20.80 1.96
CA ASN A 14 12.26 -21.54 3.01
C ASN A 14 13.76 -21.65 2.68
N GLU A 15 14.10 -21.90 1.42
CA GLU A 15 15.50 -22.03 0.99
C GLU A 15 16.22 -20.68 1.04
N LEU A 16 15.57 -19.59 0.60
CA LEU A 16 16.11 -18.23 0.77
C LEU A 16 16.37 -17.90 2.24
N HIS A 17 15.44 -18.26 3.13
CA HIS A 17 15.62 -18.11 4.57
C HIS A 17 16.81 -18.92 5.09
N ARG A 18 16.94 -20.19 4.65
CA ARG A 18 18.01 -21.08 5.10
C ARG A 18 19.40 -20.55 4.76
N ILE A 19 19.56 -19.90 3.61
CA ILE A 19 20.84 -19.34 3.17
C ILE A 19 21.06 -17.88 3.60
N GLY A 20 20.11 -17.28 4.37
CA GLY A 20 20.19 -15.88 4.79
C GLY A 20 20.07 -14.87 3.64
N ALA A 21 19.40 -15.23 2.55
CA ALA A 21 19.17 -14.32 1.44
C ALA A 21 18.20 -13.20 1.84
N PRO A 22 18.33 -11.98 1.27
CA PRO A 22 17.33 -10.94 1.41
C PRO A 22 15.95 -11.45 1.03
N GLY A 23 14.92 -11.04 1.78
CA GLY A 23 13.53 -11.37 1.45
C GLY A 23 13.10 -10.79 0.10
N LEU A 24 12.00 -11.31 -0.42
CA LEU A 24 11.36 -10.72 -1.61
C LEU A 24 10.85 -9.32 -1.29
N PRO A 25 10.76 -8.41 -2.28
CA PRO A 25 10.10 -7.12 -2.12
C PRO A 25 8.70 -7.29 -1.50
N THR A 26 8.31 -6.37 -0.65
CA THR A 26 7.03 -6.38 0.05
C THR A 26 6.29 -5.06 -0.16
N GLY A 27 5.11 -4.93 0.41
CA GLY A 27 4.33 -3.69 0.38
C GLY A 27 3.27 -3.68 -0.72
N VAL A 28 2.69 -2.49 -0.96
CA VAL A 28 1.54 -2.28 -1.86
C VAL A 28 1.77 -2.82 -3.27
N GLY A 29 3.00 -2.66 -3.79
CA GLY A 29 3.36 -3.16 -5.12
C GLY A 29 3.15 -4.66 -5.26
N MET A 30 3.72 -5.42 -4.33
CA MET A 30 3.67 -6.89 -4.35
C MET A 30 2.31 -7.45 -3.93
N SER A 31 1.67 -6.80 -2.96
CA SER A 31 0.46 -7.32 -2.35
C SER A 31 -0.82 -6.93 -3.07
N LEU A 32 -0.83 -5.77 -3.72
CA LEU A 32 -2.04 -5.20 -4.32
C LEU A 32 -1.85 -4.88 -5.81
N ALA A 33 -0.84 -4.08 -6.19
CA ALA A 33 -0.70 -3.61 -7.56
C ALA A 33 -0.36 -4.76 -8.53
N ALA A 34 0.65 -5.57 -8.24
CA ALA A 34 1.07 -6.65 -9.13
C ALA A 34 -0.02 -7.70 -9.37
N PRO A 35 -0.70 -8.26 -8.34
CA PRO A 35 -1.78 -9.22 -8.58
C PRO A 35 -2.97 -8.60 -9.32
N THR A 36 -3.34 -7.34 -9.01
CA THR A 36 -4.43 -6.65 -9.71
C THR A 36 -4.10 -6.41 -11.19
N ILE A 37 -2.88 -5.93 -11.50
CA ILE A 37 -2.42 -5.74 -12.89
C ILE A 37 -2.33 -7.08 -13.61
N LEU A 38 -1.88 -8.15 -12.95
CA LEU A 38 -1.80 -9.48 -13.54
C LEU A 38 -3.20 -9.99 -13.93
N GLU A 39 -4.20 -9.76 -13.10
CA GLU A 39 -5.58 -10.25 -13.29
C GLU A 39 -6.37 -9.40 -14.28
N HIS A 40 -6.29 -8.07 -14.18
CA HIS A 40 -7.14 -7.12 -14.89
C HIS A 40 -6.41 -6.20 -15.87
N GLY A 41 -5.08 -6.12 -15.82
CA GLY A 41 -4.30 -5.24 -16.68
C GLY A 41 -4.20 -5.76 -18.12
N SER A 42 -4.04 -4.85 -19.07
CA SER A 42 -3.66 -5.16 -20.45
C SER A 42 -2.28 -5.81 -20.50
N ASP A 43 -1.94 -6.43 -21.61
CA ASP A 43 -0.61 -7.03 -21.79
C ASP A 43 0.50 -5.96 -21.80
N ASP A 44 0.18 -4.75 -22.24
CA ASP A 44 1.07 -3.59 -22.14
C ASP A 44 1.35 -3.22 -20.69
N LEU A 45 0.31 -3.07 -19.86
CA LEU A 45 0.47 -2.80 -18.42
C LEU A 45 1.28 -3.90 -17.72
N LYS A 46 1.01 -5.16 -18.03
CA LYS A 46 1.77 -6.28 -17.46
C LYS A 46 3.25 -6.19 -17.83
N THR A 47 3.54 -5.88 -19.09
CA THR A 47 4.92 -5.75 -19.58
C THR A 47 5.66 -4.59 -18.95
N ARG A 48 5.01 -3.43 -18.83
CA ARG A 48 5.63 -2.21 -18.25
C ARG A 48 5.85 -2.30 -16.75
N PHE A 49 4.93 -2.88 -16.00
CA PHE A 49 4.92 -2.74 -14.55
C PHE A 49 5.31 -3.99 -13.76
N LEU A 50 4.98 -5.21 -14.21
CA LEU A 50 5.13 -6.38 -13.34
C LEU A 50 6.59 -6.69 -13.02
N ARG A 51 7.49 -6.65 -14.00
CA ARG A 51 8.89 -6.96 -13.73
C ARG A 51 9.50 -6.02 -12.70
N SER A 52 9.40 -4.71 -12.92
CA SER A 52 10.01 -3.70 -12.07
C SER A 52 9.35 -3.64 -10.68
N THR A 53 8.09 -4.05 -10.57
CA THR A 53 7.43 -4.25 -9.26
C THR A 53 8.01 -5.47 -8.54
N LEU A 54 8.19 -6.59 -9.24
CA LEU A 54 8.72 -7.83 -8.66
C LEU A 54 10.19 -7.72 -8.26
N THR A 55 10.96 -6.88 -8.92
CA THR A 55 12.37 -6.62 -8.60
C THR A 55 12.56 -5.51 -7.55
N GLY A 56 11.48 -4.81 -7.19
CA GLY A 56 11.53 -3.69 -6.24
C GLY A 56 12.05 -2.38 -6.83
N GLU A 57 12.18 -2.29 -8.17
CA GLU A 57 12.57 -1.05 -8.86
C GLU A 57 11.47 0.01 -8.76
N PHE A 58 10.19 -0.41 -8.77
CA PHE A 58 9.03 0.47 -8.61
C PHE A 58 8.40 0.30 -7.24
N SER A 59 8.26 1.43 -6.55
CA SER A 59 7.52 1.54 -5.30
C SER A 59 6.10 2.05 -5.55
N TRP A 60 5.14 1.56 -4.75
CA TRP A 60 3.72 1.78 -4.97
C TRP A 60 3.00 2.29 -3.73
N CYS A 61 1.96 3.09 -3.94
CA CYS A 61 0.98 3.42 -2.92
C CYS A 61 -0.46 3.13 -3.39
N GLN A 62 -1.39 3.08 -2.45
CA GLN A 62 -2.83 2.92 -2.72
C GLN A 62 -3.54 4.26 -2.56
N LEU A 63 -4.26 4.71 -3.59
CA LEU A 63 -4.97 5.97 -3.68
C LEU A 63 -6.49 5.72 -3.76
N PHE A 64 -7.05 5.13 -2.71
CA PHE A 64 -8.47 4.74 -2.66
C PHE A 64 -9.28 5.70 -1.80
N SER A 65 -9.01 5.73 -0.49
CA SER A 65 -9.76 6.50 0.48
C SER A 65 -9.66 8.00 0.28
N GLU A 66 -10.75 8.71 0.57
CA GLU A 66 -10.84 10.17 0.60
C GLU A 66 -11.33 10.64 1.97
N PRO A 67 -11.19 11.91 2.34
CA PRO A 67 -11.71 12.41 3.61
C PRO A 67 -13.19 12.09 3.83
N GLY A 68 -13.99 12.08 2.76
CA GLY A 68 -15.43 11.75 2.78
C GLY A 68 -15.78 10.34 2.34
N ALA A 69 -14.82 9.50 1.95
CA ALA A 69 -15.07 8.17 1.39
C ALA A 69 -14.03 7.16 1.88
N GLY A 70 -14.33 6.49 2.98
CA GLY A 70 -13.55 5.40 3.57
C GLY A 70 -14.30 4.09 3.48
N SER A 71 -15.10 3.75 4.51
CA SER A 71 -15.95 2.55 4.50
C SER A 71 -16.95 2.54 3.34
N ASP A 72 -17.47 3.70 2.98
CA ASP A 72 -18.25 3.93 1.76
C ASP A 72 -17.34 4.38 0.62
N LEU A 73 -16.45 3.49 0.18
CA LEU A 73 -15.45 3.81 -0.85
C LEU A 73 -16.09 4.21 -2.18
N ALA A 74 -17.23 3.65 -2.55
CA ALA A 74 -17.93 4.02 -3.78
C ALA A 74 -18.47 5.46 -3.78
N GLY A 75 -18.47 6.12 -2.62
CA GLY A 75 -18.76 7.55 -2.49
C GLY A 75 -17.62 8.48 -2.88
N LEU A 76 -16.52 7.96 -3.42
CA LEU A 76 -15.35 8.75 -3.84
C LEU A 76 -15.73 9.86 -4.83
N SER A 77 -15.05 11.00 -4.71
CA SER A 77 -15.31 12.25 -5.44
C SER A 77 -14.16 12.72 -6.33
N ALA A 78 -12.95 12.16 -6.17
CA ALA A 78 -11.84 12.45 -7.07
C ALA A 78 -12.25 12.16 -8.51
N LYS A 79 -12.05 13.12 -9.41
CA LYS A 79 -12.53 13.08 -10.80
C LYS A 79 -11.40 12.79 -11.77
N ALA A 80 -11.73 12.06 -12.83
CA ALA A 80 -10.87 11.85 -13.99
C ALA A 80 -11.64 12.27 -15.25
N VAL A 81 -11.10 13.22 -15.99
CA VAL A 81 -11.68 13.72 -17.24
C VAL A 81 -10.74 13.39 -18.38
N ARG A 82 -11.28 12.83 -19.46
CA ARG A 82 -10.49 12.50 -20.66
C ARG A 82 -10.05 13.77 -21.38
N ASP A 83 -8.76 13.85 -21.72
CA ASP A 83 -8.17 14.92 -22.52
C ASP A 83 -7.19 14.30 -23.55
N GLY A 84 -7.69 14.05 -24.76
CA GLY A 84 -6.90 13.39 -25.80
C GLY A 84 -6.39 12.00 -25.35
N ASP A 85 -5.08 11.83 -25.29
CA ASP A 85 -4.42 10.59 -24.91
C ASP A 85 -4.09 10.50 -23.42
N GLU A 86 -4.67 11.38 -22.61
CA GLU A 86 -4.47 11.41 -21.17
C GLU A 86 -5.78 11.54 -20.41
N TRP A 87 -5.71 11.33 -19.10
CA TRP A 87 -6.73 11.67 -18.13
C TRP A 87 -6.23 12.76 -17.21
N ILE A 88 -7.04 13.79 -17.00
CA ILE A 88 -6.78 14.86 -16.02
C ILE A 88 -7.48 14.50 -14.73
N ILE A 89 -6.71 14.43 -13.65
CA ILE A 89 -7.16 14.00 -12.33
C ILE A 89 -7.21 15.19 -11.37
N ASN A 90 -8.36 15.37 -10.74
CA ASN A 90 -8.55 16.35 -9.68
C ASN A 90 -9.22 15.73 -8.46
N GLY A 91 -8.65 15.96 -7.28
CA GLY A 91 -9.18 15.44 -6.02
C GLY A 91 -8.15 15.28 -4.93
N GLN A 92 -8.56 14.62 -3.85
CA GLN A 92 -7.71 14.34 -2.70
C GLN A 92 -7.88 12.90 -2.27
N LYS A 93 -6.76 12.26 -1.92
CA LYS A 93 -6.72 10.95 -1.28
C LYS A 93 -6.07 11.05 0.09
N VAL A 94 -6.43 10.16 1.00
CA VAL A 94 -5.95 10.17 2.39
C VAL A 94 -5.64 8.76 2.87
N TRP A 95 -4.83 8.67 3.93
CA TRP A 95 -4.35 7.42 4.53
C TRP A 95 -3.46 6.59 3.59
N ASN A 96 -2.75 7.27 2.68
CA ASN A 96 -1.93 6.63 1.66
C ASN A 96 -0.56 6.26 2.24
N THR A 97 -0.40 4.98 2.58
CA THR A 97 0.87 4.48 3.14
C THR A 97 2.01 4.68 2.16
N SER A 98 3.10 5.28 2.64
CA SER A 98 4.36 5.49 1.90
C SER A 98 4.24 6.24 0.57
N ALA A 99 3.17 7.01 0.35
CA ALA A 99 2.94 7.74 -0.90
C ALA A 99 4.07 8.73 -1.22
N HIS A 100 4.76 9.28 -0.21
CA HIS A 100 5.90 10.20 -0.37
C HIS A 100 7.15 9.55 -0.99
N HIS A 101 7.21 8.22 -1.03
CA HIS A 101 8.29 7.46 -1.67
C HIS A 101 7.83 6.75 -2.95
N ALA A 102 6.53 6.71 -3.23
CA ALA A 102 5.97 5.92 -4.31
C ALA A 102 6.33 6.50 -5.69
N ASP A 103 6.67 5.62 -6.63
CA ASP A 103 6.80 5.93 -8.05
C ASP A 103 5.44 5.92 -8.74
N TYR A 104 4.58 4.99 -8.31
CA TYR A 104 3.24 4.79 -8.86
C TYR A 104 2.19 4.61 -7.76
N GLY A 105 0.96 5.02 -8.07
CA GLY A 105 -0.22 4.77 -7.26
C GLY A 105 -1.26 3.95 -7.99
N ILE A 106 -1.91 3.02 -7.30
CA ILE A 106 -3.17 2.44 -7.78
C ILE A 106 -4.30 3.36 -7.36
N LEU A 107 -4.97 3.99 -8.34
CA LEU A 107 -5.93 5.07 -8.11
C LEU A 107 -7.34 4.67 -8.53
N LEU A 108 -8.32 4.99 -7.70
CA LEU A 108 -9.73 5.02 -8.07
C LEU A 108 -10.19 6.47 -8.26
N ALA A 109 -10.77 6.78 -9.42
CA ALA A 109 -11.34 8.08 -9.69
C ALA A 109 -12.66 7.95 -10.46
N ARG A 110 -13.51 8.95 -10.32
CA ARG A 110 -14.82 9.03 -11.00
C ARG A 110 -14.65 9.57 -12.40
N THR A 111 -14.96 8.75 -13.37
CA THR A 111 -14.95 9.09 -14.81
C THR A 111 -16.32 9.44 -15.35
N ASP A 112 -17.40 8.98 -14.70
CA ASP A 112 -18.77 9.35 -15.00
C ASP A 112 -19.55 9.66 -13.72
N SER A 113 -19.84 10.93 -13.49
CA SER A 113 -20.58 11.41 -12.32
C SER A 113 -22.10 11.24 -12.43
N SER A 114 -22.62 10.92 -13.62
CA SER A 114 -24.04 10.66 -13.84
C SER A 114 -24.42 9.20 -13.59
N ALA A 115 -23.44 8.31 -13.59
CA ALA A 115 -23.65 6.89 -13.39
C ALA A 115 -23.99 6.56 -11.93
N ALA A 116 -24.67 5.42 -11.72
CA ALA A 116 -24.98 4.91 -10.40
C ALA A 116 -23.70 4.66 -9.59
N LYS A 117 -23.78 4.74 -8.26
CA LYS A 117 -22.70 4.81 -7.26
C LYS A 117 -21.47 3.93 -7.55
N HIS A 118 -21.67 2.66 -7.91
CA HIS A 118 -20.58 1.71 -8.19
C HIS A 118 -20.15 1.70 -9.67
N HIS A 119 -20.89 2.38 -10.52
CA HIS A 119 -20.56 2.57 -11.92
C HIS A 119 -19.92 3.95 -12.13
N GLY A 120 -19.24 4.17 -13.25
CA GLY A 120 -18.57 5.44 -13.51
C GLY A 120 -17.30 5.66 -12.68
N ILE A 121 -16.74 4.62 -12.07
CA ILE A 121 -15.43 4.61 -11.42
C ILE A 121 -14.46 3.89 -12.34
N THR A 122 -13.27 4.45 -12.53
CA THR A 122 -12.19 3.82 -13.29
C THR A 122 -10.99 3.60 -12.40
N TYR A 123 -10.27 2.53 -12.65
CA TYR A 123 -9.05 2.16 -11.94
C TYR A 123 -7.84 2.52 -12.80
N PHE A 124 -6.85 3.19 -12.22
CA PHE A 124 -5.69 3.70 -12.92
C PHE A 124 -4.37 3.29 -12.26
N VAL A 125 -3.32 3.19 -13.09
CA VAL A 125 -1.93 3.27 -12.64
C VAL A 125 -1.47 4.71 -12.81
N MET A 126 -1.29 5.42 -11.70
CA MET A 126 -0.95 6.85 -11.68
C MET A 126 0.52 7.05 -11.41
N PRO A 127 1.28 7.77 -12.26
CA PRO A 127 2.62 8.25 -11.92
C PRO A 127 2.54 9.23 -10.76
N MET A 128 3.35 9.02 -9.71
CA MET A 128 3.32 9.89 -8.52
C MET A 128 4.25 11.10 -8.65
N LYS A 129 5.34 10.96 -9.40
CA LYS A 129 6.37 12.00 -9.59
C LYS A 129 6.07 12.84 -10.81
N GLN A 130 5.16 13.78 -10.68
CA GLN A 130 4.73 14.69 -11.75
C GLN A 130 4.21 16.01 -11.18
N ASP A 131 4.07 17.01 -12.03
CA ASP A 131 3.37 18.24 -11.70
C ASP A 131 1.89 17.94 -11.39
N GLY A 132 1.32 18.74 -10.50
CA GLY A 132 -0.08 18.54 -10.07
C GLY A 132 -0.29 17.47 -9.00
N VAL A 133 0.76 16.75 -8.56
CA VAL A 133 0.70 15.81 -7.44
C VAL A 133 1.47 16.35 -6.25
N LEU A 134 0.76 16.63 -5.16
CA LEU A 134 1.34 17.05 -3.89
C LEU A 134 1.09 16.00 -2.82
N VAL A 135 2.15 15.43 -2.27
CA VAL A 135 2.08 14.46 -1.17
C VAL A 135 2.44 15.16 0.14
N ARG A 136 1.57 15.06 1.14
CA ARG A 136 1.77 15.62 2.48
C ARG A 136 1.72 14.54 3.53
N PRO A 137 2.83 14.28 4.25
CA PRO A 137 2.86 13.33 5.35
C PRO A 137 1.90 13.73 6.48
N LEU A 138 1.18 12.75 7.01
CA LEU A 138 0.29 12.91 8.17
C LEU A 138 1.02 12.47 9.44
N LYS A 139 1.11 13.37 10.40
CA LYS A 139 1.67 13.05 11.71
C LYS A 139 0.67 12.22 12.52
N GLN A 140 1.02 10.99 12.81
CA GLN A 140 0.22 10.06 13.59
C GLN A 140 0.43 10.27 15.10
N MET A 141 -0.44 9.70 15.94
CA MET A 141 -0.34 9.80 17.41
C MET A 141 0.97 9.22 17.96
N ASN A 142 1.54 8.24 17.28
CA ASN A 142 2.85 7.65 17.60
C ASN A 142 4.03 8.44 17.02
N TYR A 143 3.79 9.66 16.53
CA TYR A 143 4.74 10.56 15.86
C TYR A 143 5.33 10.07 14.53
N HIS A 144 4.95 8.89 14.04
CA HIS A 144 5.29 8.46 12.68
C HIS A 144 4.48 9.23 11.63
N SER A 145 5.01 9.25 10.40
CA SER A 145 4.35 9.88 9.25
C SER A 145 4.34 8.93 8.07
N SER A 146 3.98 7.67 8.30
CA SER A 146 3.87 6.66 7.24
C SER A 146 2.64 6.84 6.36
N PHE A 147 1.58 7.47 6.90
CA PHE A 147 0.41 7.85 6.12
C PHE A 147 0.55 9.24 5.52
N ASN A 148 -0.11 9.45 4.39
CA ASN A 148 -0.07 10.70 3.66
C ASN A 148 -1.46 11.11 3.18
N GLU A 149 -1.61 12.40 2.90
CA GLU A 149 -2.60 12.97 2.00
C GLU A 149 -1.95 13.17 0.64
N VAL A 150 -2.71 12.92 -0.40
CA VAL A 150 -2.27 13.16 -1.78
C VAL A 150 -3.29 14.06 -2.46
N PHE A 151 -2.85 15.26 -2.81
CA PHE A 151 -3.64 16.23 -3.56
C PHE A 151 -3.29 16.12 -5.04
N MET A 152 -4.30 16.06 -5.87
CA MET A 152 -4.18 16.00 -7.32
C MET A 152 -4.88 17.23 -7.91
N THR A 153 -4.12 18.05 -8.61
CA THR A 153 -4.62 19.26 -9.28
C THR A 153 -4.11 19.21 -10.71
N ASP A 154 -5.00 18.88 -11.63
CA ASP A 154 -4.71 18.66 -13.05
C ASP A 154 -3.56 17.65 -13.30
N ALA A 155 -3.43 16.68 -12.38
CA ALA A 155 -2.46 15.60 -12.53
C ALA A 155 -2.83 14.72 -13.73
N ARG A 156 -1.82 14.22 -14.45
CA ARG A 156 -2.03 13.54 -15.73
C ARG A 156 -1.72 12.05 -15.65
N ILE A 157 -2.57 11.27 -16.25
CA ILE A 157 -2.39 9.82 -16.39
C ILE A 157 -2.52 9.46 -17.86
N PRO A 158 -1.54 8.76 -18.47
CA PRO A 158 -1.67 8.24 -19.82
C PRO A 158 -2.93 7.40 -19.99
N ALA A 159 -3.57 7.49 -21.14
CA ALA A 159 -4.83 6.81 -21.41
C ALA A 159 -4.75 5.30 -21.26
N GLU A 160 -3.63 4.73 -21.63
CA GLU A 160 -3.35 3.29 -21.57
C GLU A 160 -3.12 2.79 -20.13
N ASN A 161 -3.02 3.68 -19.15
CA ASN A 161 -2.81 3.31 -17.74
C ASN A 161 -4.11 2.94 -17.00
N ILE A 162 -5.18 2.61 -17.70
CA ILE A 162 -6.39 2.05 -17.12
C ILE A 162 -6.19 0.55 -16.84
N VAL A 163 -6.58 0.10 -15.65
CA VAL A 163 -6.62 -1.31 -15.29
C VAL A 163 -8.07 -1.80 -15.43
N GLY A 164 -8.30 -2.73 -16.33
CA GLY A 164 -9.63 -3.11 -16.77
C GLY A 164 -10.24 -2.09 -17.73
N ASP A 165 -11.56 -1.96 -17.75
CA ASP A 165 -12.29 -1.05 -18.63
C ASP A 165 -12.63 0.27 -17.93
N ALA A 166 -12.78 1.34 -18.71
CA ALA A 166 -13.28 2.62 -18.22
C ALA A 166 -14.70 2.44 -17.63
N ASN A 167 -14.95 3.09 -16.50
CA ASN A 167 -16.20 2.99 -15.74
C ASN A 167 -16.48 1.62 -15.08
N ALA A 168 -15.59 0.64 -15.21
CA ALA A 168 -15.69 -0.70 -14.59
C ALA A 168 -14.69 -0.91 -13.43
N GLY A 169 -14.01 0.14 -12.99
CA GLY A 169 -12.97 0.08 -11.97
C GLY A 169 -13.41 -0.42 -10.62
N TRP A 170 -14.71 -0.41 -10.31
CA TRP A 170 -15.23 -0.97 -9.06
C TRP A 170 -14.98 -2.48 -8.94
N THR A 171 -15.18 -3.22 -10.02
CA THR A 171 -14.88 -4.67 -10.05
C THR A 171 -13.40 -4.94 -9.80
N VAL A 172 -12.52 -4.14 -10.41
CA VAL A 172 -11.07 -4.21 -10.20
C VAL A 172 -10.71 -3.88 -8.74
N ALA A 173 -11.36 -2.85 -8.18
CA ALA A 173 -11.16 -2.48 -6.78
C ALA A 173 -11.54 -3.61 -5.81
N LEU A 174 -12.65 -4.32 -6.06
CA LEU A 174 -13.05 -5.48 -5.26
C LEU A 174 -12.01 -6.61 -5.29
N ALA A 175 -11.41 -6.87 -6.44
CA ALA A 175 -10.31 -7.83 -6.57
C ALA A 175 -9.09 -7.37 -5.75
N THR A 176 -8.68 -6.10 -5.85
CA THR A 176 -7.60 -5.52 -5.05
C THR A 176 -7.87 -5.66 -3.55
N LEU A 177 -9.09 -5.33 -3.08
CA LEU A 177 -9.48 -5.47 -1.67
C LEU A 177 -9.53 -6.93 -1.21
N ALA A 178 -9.81 -7.87 -2.11
CA ALA A 178 -9.73 -9.30 -1.81
C ALA A 178 -8.27 -9.75 -1.63
N HIS A 179 -7.34 -9.23 -2.42
CA HIS A 179 -5.91 -9.45 -2.23
C HIS A 179 -5.43 -8.87 -0.90
N GLU A 180 -5.86 -7.67 -0.53
CA GLU A 180 -5.53 -7.02 0.74
C GLU A 180 -5.93 -7.87 1.95
N ARG A 181 -7.13 -8.43 1.95
CA ARG A 181 -7.60 -9.33 3.02
C ARG A 181 -6.79 -10.61 3.13
N ARG A 182 -6.29 -11.16 2.02
CA ARG A 182 -5.41 -12.34 2.05
C ARG A 182 -4.06 -12.02 2.67
N PHE A 183 -3.56 -10.82 2.46
CA PHE A 183 -2.25 -10.38 2.96
C PHE A 183 -2.23 -10.26 4.49
N GLY A 184 -3.29 -9.77 5.11
CA GLY A 184 -3.43 -9.70 6.57
C GLY A 184 -3.29 -11.07 7.26
N ASN A 185 -3.58 -12.17 6.55
CA ASN A 185 -3.45 -13.54 7.05
C ASN A 185 -2.07 -14.17 6.79
N ILE A 186 -1.23 -13.56 5.93
CA ILE A 186 0.08 -14.09 5.53
C ILE A 186 1.23 -13.48 6.33
N VAL A 187 1.01 -12.40 7.06
CA VAL A 187 2.03 -11.79 7.93
C VAL A 187 2.25 -12.63 9.17
N SER A 188 2.71 -13.87 8.98
CA SER A 188 3.53 -14.52 10.00
C SER A 188 4.86 -13.76 9.98
N ARG A 189 5.18 -13.08 11.08
CA ARG A 189 6.48 -12.40 11.23
C ARG A 189 7.56 -13.40 10.89
N PRO A 190 8.47 -13.11 9.92
CA PRO A 190 9.57 -14.01 9.66
C PRO A 190 10.33 -14.20 10.97
N LYS A 191 10.61 -15.45 11.35
CA LYS A 191 11.55 -15.72 12.43
C LYS A 191 12.85 -15.08 12.01
N VAL A 192 13.41 -14.23 12.87
CA VAL A 192 14.72 -13.63 12.64
C VAL A 192 15.72 -14.77 12.40
N VAL A 193 16.21 -14.87 11.17
CA VAL A 193 17.26 -15.84 10.83
C VAL A 193 18.55 -15.30 11.43
N THR A 194 19.04 -15.95 12.48
CA THR A 194 20.34 -15.67 13.05
C THR A 194 21.41 -16.31 12.17
N GLY A 195 22.11 -15.51 11.38
CA GLY A 195 23.24 -15.99 10.60
C GLY A 195 23.43 -15.22 9.28
N GLY A 196 24.65 -14.75 9.07
CA GLY A 196 25.04 -13.99 7.89
C GLY A 196 25.35 -12.53 8.21
N ARG A 197 26.40 -12.00 7.59
CA ARG A 197 26.90 -10.65 7.83
C ARG A 197 25.82 -9.58 7.60
N ALA A 198 25.08 -9.67 6.50
CA ALA A 198 24.02 -8.71 6.16
C ALA A 198 22.88 -8.68 7.21
N VAL A 199 22.51 -9.84 7.76
CA VAL A 199 21.51 -9.94 8.83
C VAL A 199 22.02 -9.32 10.12
N GLN A 200 23.30 -9.53 10.45
CA GLN A 200 23.94 -8.95 11.64
C GLN A 200 24.05 -7.43 11.51
N GLU A 201 24.45 -6.91 10.34
CA GLU A 201 24.51 -5.48 10.07
C GLU A 201 23.11 -4.86 10.15
N ALA A 202 22.11 -5.45 9.53
CA ALA A 202 20.73 -4.98 9.61
C ALA A 202 20.13 -5.04 11.02
N LEU A 203 20.50 -6.04 11.83
CA LEU A 203 20.09 -6.11 13.23
C LEU A 203 20.78 -5.06 14.08
N HIS A 204 22.04 -4.73 13.79
CA HIS A 204 22.78 -3.68 14.48
C HIS A 204 22.14 -2.32 14.16
N GLU A 205 21.97 -1.98 12.89
CA GLU A 205 21.28 -0.76 12.45
C GLU A 205 19.86 -0.66 13.03
N TYR A 206 19.09 -1.76 13.04
CA TYR A 206 17.78 -1.81 13.66
C TYR A 206 17.83 -1.55 15.16
N THR A 207 18.81 -2.09 15.86
CA THR A 207 18.98 -1.88 17.30
C THR A 207 19.32 -0.43 17.59
N ASP A 208 20.25 0.16 16.86
CA ASP A 208 20.63 1.56 16.98
C ASP A 208 19.44 2.48 16.68
N TYR A 209 18.70 2.19 15.60
CA TYR A 209 17.47 2.89 15.27
C TYR A 209 16.42 2.79 16.39
N MET A 210 16.24 1.61 16.98
CA MET A 210 15.26 1.38 18.04
C MET A 210 15.67 1.96 19.39
N GLU A 211 16.97 2.17 19.67
CA GLU A 211 17.42 2.88 20.87
C GLU A 211 16.86 4.30 20.94
N THR A 212 16.84 5.00 19.81
CA THR A 212 16.24 6.34 19.69
C THR A 212 14.74 6.34 20.05
N TYR A 213 14.03 5.25 19.82
CA TYR A 213 12.60 5.11 20.11
C TYR A 213 12.30 4.67 21.54
N LYS A 214 13.26 4.20 22.30
CA LYS A 214 13.05 3.88 23.73
C LYS A 214 12.70 5.11 24.55
N TRP A 215 13.23 6.28 24.19
CA TRP A 215 13.00 7.55 24.87
C TRP A 215 11.70 8.24 24.48
N TYR A 216 11.17 7.91 23.31
CA TYR A 216 9.93 8.48 22.81
C TYR A 216 8.96 7.35 22.50
N PRO A 217 7.90 7.15 23.27
CA PRO A 217 6.89 6.13 22.99
C PRO A 217 6.12 6.51 21.71
N GLN A 218 6.73 6.27 20.57
CA GLN A 218 6.18 6.61 19.26
C GLN A 218 5.29 5.49 18.70
N ARG A 219 5.19 4.38 19.40
CA ARG A 219 4.33 3.26 19.00
C ARG A 219 3.03 3.33 19.77
N ALA A 220 1.92 3.45 19.06
CA ALA A 220 0.62 3.16 19.64
C ALA A 220 0.63 1.74 20.22
N GLY A 221 0.07 1.58 21.42
CA GLY A 221 -0.03 0.26 22.04
C GLY A 221 1.26 -0.26 22.70
N ARG A 222 2.04 0.61 23.29
CA ARG A 222 3.11 0.18 24.22
C ARG A 222 2.50 -0.39 25.50
N VAL A 223 2.06 -1.62 25.40
CA VAL A 223 1.50 -2.41 26.51
C VAL A 223 2.50 -2.53 27.67
N ASP A 224 3.80 -2.57 27.35
CA ASP A 224 4.91 -2.61 28.33
C ASP A 224 4.96 -1.38 29.26
N LEU A 225 4.37 -0.26 28.88
CA LEU A 225 4.25 0.91 29.76
C LEU A 225 2.91 0.96 30.49
N LEU A 226 1.83 0.53 29.82
CA LEU A 226 0.50 0.68 30.35
C LEU A 226 0.13 -0.41 31.36
N VAL A 227 0.51 -1.67 31.08
CA VAL A 227 0.18 -2.80 31.95
C VAL A 227 0.75 -2.69 33.36
N PRO A 228 2.05 -2.31 33.57
CA PRO A 228 2.58 -2.10 34.92
C PRO A 228 1.81 -1.02 35.67
N GLN A 229 1.51 0.11 35.02
CA GLN A 229 0.79 1.22 35.65
C GLN A 229 -0.66 0.86 36.01
N LEU A 230 -1.35 0.10 35.15
CA LEU A 230 -2.70 -0.36 35.42
C LEU A 230 -2.72 -1.38 36.57
N THR A 231 -1.68 -2.24 36.64
CA THR A 231 -1.55 -3.24 37.73
C THR A 231 -1.22 -2.56 39.05
N GLU A 232 -0.32 -1.59 39.09
CA GLU A 232 -0.01 -0.81 40.29
C GLU A 232 -1.21 -0.04 40.84
N GLN A 233 -2.09 0.41 39.98
CA GLN A 233 -3.27 1.18 40.35
C GLN A 233 -4.53 0.32 40.52
N GLU A 234 -4.42 -1.01 40.37
CA GLU A 234 -5.55 -1.94 40.40
C GLU A 234 -6.65 -1.65 39.36
N LEU A 235 -6.29 -0.92 38.30
CA LEU A 235 -7.24 -0.51 37.27
C LEU A 235 -7.48 -1.54 36.17
N ASN A 236 -6.70 -2.62 36.16
CA ASN A 236 -6.84 -3.70 35.18
C ASN A 236 -8.11 -4.55 35.37
N GLU A 237 -8.80 -4.43 36.52
CA GLU A 237 -10.09 -5.07 36.81
C GLU A 237 -11.28 -4.16 36.55
N ASP A 238 -11.05 -2.89 36.26
CA ASP A 238 -12.11 -1.93 35.95
C ASP A 238 -12.61 -2.14 34.51
N PRO A 239 -13.91 -2.44 34.28
CA PRO A 239 -14.45 -2.68 32.94
C PRO A 239 -14.46 -1.46 32.04
N ILE A 240 -14.03 -0.27 32.53
CA ILE A 240 -13.96 0.99 31.78
C ILE A 240 -12.53 1.23 31.25
N HIS A 241 -11.55 0.50 31.75
CA HIS A 241 -10.13 0.57 31.37
C HIS A 241 -9.68 -0.79 30.81
#